data_7087836f47909442718a59dae061c5e2
#
_entry.id   7087836f47909442718a59dae061c5e2
#
_cell.length_a   1.000
_cell.length_b   1.000
_cell.length_c   1.000
_cell.angle_alpha   90.00
_cell.angle_beta   90.00
_cell.angle_gamma   90.00
#
_symmetry.space_group_name_H-M   'P 1'
#
loop_
_entity.id
_entity.type
_entity.pdbx_description
1 polymer ?
#
loop_
_entity_poly.entity_id
_entity_poly.type
_entity_poly.pdbx_seq_one_letter_code
_entity_poly.pdbx_strand_id
1 'polypeptide(L)'
;KAIRRQRQMCIRDSTDSAQFDKDPNFSTGYDYKVAKIIANEMLRIYLNKRLVKLGTNNQIEDNLQRCFKYPFRFTGKKSYLIELGYSLVSSGDINNGNVEIKEMMNFLSTIFHIDLGDYYASYIAMKERKDRTAYLHHLIDNLVKRMNEDDMEC
;
A
#
# COMPACT_ATOMS: atom_id res chain seq x y z
N LYS A 1 42.89 -19.10 48.18
CA LYS A 1 42.09 -19.94 47.19
C LYS A 1 40.66 -19.53 47.08
N ALA A 2 39.97 -19.07 48.14
CA ALA A 2 38.56 -18.63 48.07
C ALA A 2 38.35 -17.36 47.23
N ILE A 3 39.23 -16.36 47.36
CA ILE A 3 39.17 -15.10 46.62
C ILE A 3 39.33 -15.30 45.10
N ARG A 4 40.17 -16.26 44.69
CA ARG A 4 40.33 -16.62 43.27
C ARG A 4 39.10 -17.29 42.69
N ARG A 5 38.39 -18.14 43.45
CA ARG A 5 37.14 -18.76 43.05
C ARG A 5 36.01 -17.74 42.93
N GLN A 6 35.95 -16.78 43.84
CA GLN A 6 34.93 -15.73 43.82
C GLN A 6 35.11 -14.78 42.63
N ARG A 7 36.33 -14.42 42.25
CA ARG A 7 36.61 -13.66 41.03
C ARG A 7 36.24 -14.43 39.75
N GLN A 8 36.46 -15.75 39.73
CA GLN A 8 36.05 -16.57 38.58
C GLN A 8 34.54 -16.71 38.48
N MET A 9 33.79 -16.75 39.58
CA MET A 9 32.33 -16.75 39.57
C MET A 9 31.79 -15.41 39.07
N CYS A 10 32.28 -14.26 39.53
CA CYS A 10 31.86 -12.94 39.06
C CYS A 10 32.16 -12.71 37.59
N ILE A 11 33.19 -13.33 37.03
CA ILE A 11 33.49 -13.28 35.59
C ILE A 11 32.52 -14.17 34.78
N ARG A 12 32.09 -15.31 35.34
CA ARG A 12 31.17 -16.26 34.73
C ARG A 12 29.74 -15.71 34.64
N ASP A 13 29.32 -14.94 35.63
CA ASP A 13 27.99 -14.34 35.72
C ASP A 13 27.91 -12.97 34.99
N SER A 14 29.05 -12.46 34.50
CA SER A 14 29.09 -11.29 33.65
C SER A 14 28.51 -11.65 32.30
N THR A 15 27.45 -10.93 31.89
CA THR A 15 26.82 -11.04 30.56
C THR A 15 27.77 -10.66 29.42
N ASP A 16 28.96 -10.22 29.72
CA ASP A 16 30.02 -9.83 28.77
C ASP A 16 30.94 -11.03 28.51
N SER A 17 30.47 -11.94 27.65
CA SER A 17 31.21 -13.15 27.23
C SER A 17 32.54 -12.83 26.50
N ALA A 18 32.76 -11.57 26.15
CA ALA A 18 33.97 -11.08 25.48
C ALA A 18 35.27 -11.27 26.28
N GLN A 19 35.17 -11.58 27.57
CA GLN A 19 36.36 -11.81 28.37
C GLN A 19 36.92 -13.24 28.26
N PHE A 20 36.21 -14.17 27.65
CA PHE A 20 36.58 -15.57 27.58
C PHE A 20 37.36 -15.96 26.32
N ASP A 21 37.24 -15.18 25.23
CA ASP A 21 37.88 -15.47 23.94
C ASP A 21 39.08 -14.56 23.63
N LYS A 22 39.89 -14.24 24.67
CA LYS A 22 41.12 -13.47 24.44
C LYS A 22 42.27 -14.43 24.15
N ASP A 23 42.58 -14.62 22.89
CA ASP A 23 43.90 -15.09 22.49
C ASP A 23 44.89 -13.93 22.66
N PRO A 24 45.85 -14.05 23.62
CA PRO A 24 46.79 -12.98 23.92
C PRO A 24 47.70 -12.62 22.73
N ASN A 25 47.79 -13.46 21.72
CA ASN A 25 48.63 -13.25 20.55
C ASN A 25 47.87 -12.59 19.36
N PHE A 26 46.53 -12.58 19.39
CA PHE A 26 45.72 -12.16 18.24
C PHE A 26 44.65 -11.09 18.55
N SER A 27 44.22 -10.97 19.81
CA SER A 27 43.12 -10.08 20.18
C SER A 27 43.63 -8.86 20.96
N THR A 28 43.27 -7.67 20.48
CA THR A 28 43.58 -6.41 21.19
C THR A 28 42.70 -6.20 22.43
N GLY A 29 41.72 -7.11 22.68
CA GLY A 29 40.76 -7.01 23.77
C GLY A 29 39.65 -6.02 23.54
N TYR A 30 39.69 -5.25 22.43
CA TYR A 30 38.65 -4.31 22.00
C TYR A 30 37.88 -4.80 20.79
N ASP A 31 38.31 -5.83 20.11
CA ASP A 31 37.74 -6.36 18.87
C ASP A 31 36.25 -6.68 19.05
N TYR A 32 35.85 -7.30 20.14
CA TYR A 32 34.46 -7.54 20.46
C TYR A 32 33.66 -6.27 20.67
N LYS A 33 34.22 -5.23 21.29
CA LYS A 33 33.53 -3.96 21.49
C LYS A 33 33.31 -3.24 20.16
N VAL A 34 34.31 -3.26 19.30
CA VAL A 34 34.22 -2.70 17.94
C VAL A 34 33.19 -3.46 17.11
N ALA A 35 33.22 -4.77 17.11
CA ALA A 35 32.25 -5.62 16.43
C ALA A 35 30.82 -5.32 16.92
N LYS A 36 30.63 -5.18 18.24
CA LYS A 36 29.32 -4.84 18.83
C LYS A 36 28.83 -3.44 18.41
N ILE A 37 29.73 -2.45 18.34
CA ILE A 37 29.39 -1.10 17.88
C ILE A 37 28.94 -1.14 16.42
N ILE A 38 29.69 -1.82 15.56
CA ILE A 38 29.36 -1.96 14.13
C ILE A 38 28.03 -2.71 13.96
N ALA A 39 27.84 -3.82 14.69
CA ALA A 39 26.58 -4.58 14.64
C ALA A 39 25.37 -3.74 15.08
N ASN A 40 25.51 -2.96 16.16
CA ASN A 40 24.45 -2.07 16.63
C ASN A 40 24.13 -0.97 15.61
N GLU A 41 25.12 -0.42 14.93
CA GLU A 41 24.91 0.59 13.89
C GLU A 41 24.19 0.00 12.66
N MET A 42 24.61 -1.18 12.22
CA MET A 42 23.92 -1.90 11.15
C MET A 42 22.47 -2.23 11.51
N LEU A 43 22.23 -2.66 12.75
CA LEU A 43 20.90 -2.96 13.26
C LEU A 43 20.04 -1.69 13.32
N ARG A 44 20.60 -0.55 13.74
CA ARG A 44 19.93 0.75 13.76
C ARG A 44 19.48 1.16 12.37
N ILE A 45 20.35 1.03 11.37
CA ILE A 45 20.02 1.33 9.96
C ILE A 45 18.91 0.41 9.46
N TYR A 46 19.00 -0.89 9.75
CA TYR A 46 17.96 -1.86 9.37
C TYR A 46 16.61 -1.54 10.00
N LEU A 47 16.58 -1.29 11.31
CA LEU A 47 15.35 -0.96 12.04
C LEU A 47 14.72 0.36 11.55
N ASN A 48 15.53 1.38 11.29
CA ASN A 48 15.04 2.65 10.74
C ASN A 48 14.39 2.45 9.36
N LYS A 49 15.02 1.67 8.47
CA LYS A 49 14.42 1.30 7.17
C LYS A 49 13.10 0.55 7.36
N ARG A 50 13.03 -0.32 8.36
CA ARG A 50 11.80 -1.08 8.66
C ARG A 50 10.71 -0.19 9.21
N LEU A 51 11.03 0.75 10.10
CA LEU A 51 10.09 1.73 10.65
C LEU A 51 9.54 2.66 9.56
N VAL A 52 10.39 3.14 8.66
CA VAL A 52 9.93 3.96 7.51
C VAL A 52 8.95 3.16 6.65
N LYS A 53 9.23 1.89 6.35
CA LYS A 53 8.31 1.04 5.59
C LYS A 53 6.98 0.82 6.31
N LEU A 54 7.00 0.60 7.63
CA LEU A 54 5.78 0.44 8.44
C LEU A 54 5.00 1.75 8.55
N GLY A 55 5.69 2.87 8.70
CA GLY A 55 5.06 4.20 8.72
C GLY A 55 4.36 4.53 7.40
N THR A 56 4.97 4.19 6.26
CA THR A 56 4.35 4.35 4.93
C THR A 56 3.15 3.41 4.75
N ASN A 57 3.26 2.17 5.21
CA ASN A 57 2.14 1.23 5.17
C ASN A 57 0.97 1.70 6.05
N ASN A 58 1.25 2.18 7.26
CA ASN A 58 0.21 2.73 8.15
C ASN A 58 -0.47 3.97 7.55
N GLN A 59 0.27 4.85 6.85
CA GLN A 59 -0.32 5.96 6.13
C GLN A 59 -1.20 5.51 4.95
N ILE A 60 -0.80 4.44 4.26
CA ILE A 60 -1.60 3.85 3.19
C ILE A 60 -2.85 3.18 3.78
N GLU A 61 -2.72 2.44 4.88
CA GLU A 61 -3.84 1.81 5.59
C GLU A 61 -4.78 2.86 6.19
N ASP A 62 -4.28 3.94 6.82
CA ASP A 62 -5.08 5.05 7.33
C ASP A 62 -5.80 5.82 6.20
N ASN A 63 -5.15 6.01 5.06
CA ASN A 63 -5.78 6.62 3.90
C ASN A 63 -6.82 5.70 3.27
N LEU A 64 -6.55 4.39 3.20
CA LEU A 64 -7.53 3.38 2.79
C LEU A 64 -8.71 3.35 3.77
N GLN A 65 -8.48 3.34 5.09
CA GLN A 65 -9.56 3.38 6.08
C GLN A 65 -10.38 4.68 6.01
N ARG A 66 -9.78 5.81 5.69
CA ARG A 66 -10.52 7.06 5.43
C ARG A 66 -11.38 6.97 4.17
N CYS A 67 -10.88 6.34 3.10
CA CYS A 67 -11.68 6.02 1.92
C CYS A 67 -12.79 5.00 2.23
N PHE A 68 -12.55 4.06 3.17
CA PHE A 68 -13.52 3.06 3.60
C PHE A 68 -14.50 3.52 4.67
N LYS A 69 -14.43 4.76 5.16
CA LYS A 69 -15.38 5.28 6.14
C LYS A 69 -16.84 5.23 5.62
N TYR A 70 -17.00 5.25 4.30
CA TYR A 70 -18.27 5.03 3.62
C TYR A 70 -18.00 4.09 2.43
N PRO A 71 -18.11 2.76 2.61
CA PRO A 71 -17.90 1.82 1.52
C PRO A 71 -19.03 1.98 0.50
N PHE A 72 -18.76 2.72 -0.56
CA PHE A 72 -19.69 2.79 -1.68
C PHE A 72 -19.72 1.43 -2.39
N ARG A 73 -20.90 0.88 -2.53
CA ARG A 73 -21.11 -0.34 -3.29
C ARG A 73 -21.81 0.00 -4.60
N PHE A 74 -21.20 -0.36 -5.69
CA PHE A 74 -21.85 -0.21 -6.99
C PHE A 74 -22.96 -1.26 -7.13
N THR A 75 -24.20 -0.81 -7.34
CA THR A 75 -25.37 -1.67 -7.44
C THR A 75 -25.84 -1.87 -8.89
N GLY A 76 -25.23 -1.15 -9.84
CA GLY A 76 -25.53 -1.26 -11.26
C GLY A 76 -24.89 -2.48 -11.93
N LYS A 77 -25.08 -2.59 -13.22
CA LYS A 77 -24.47 -3.65 -14.03
C LYS A 77 -22.97 -3.44 -14.14
N LYS A 78 -22.17 -4.52 -14.09
CA LYS A 78 -20.70 -4.46 -14.26
C LYS A 78 -20.30 -3.74 -15.55
N SER A 79 -21.05 -3.94 -16.63
CA SER A 79 -20.81 -3.28 -17.92
C SER A 79 -20.91 -1.75 -17.85
N TYR A 80 -21.71 -1.20 -16.96
CA TYR A 80 -21.83 0.25 -16.76
C TYR A 80 -20.55 0.84 -16.16
N LEU A 81 -19.99 0.13 -15.17
CA LEU A 81 -18.74 0.55 -14.56
C LEU A 81 -17.54 0.42 -15.52
N ILE A 82 -17.57 -0.60 -16.38
CA ILE A 82 -16.58 -0.77 -17.45
C ILE A 82 -16.69 0.36 -18.46
N GLU A 83 -17.90 0.70 -18.91
CA GLU A 83 -18.15 1.81 -19.84
C GLU A 83 -17.64 3.15 -19.26
N LEU A 84 -17.92 3.41 -17.98
CA LEU A 84 -17.41 4.58 -17.27
C LEU A 84 -15.88 4.58 -17.21
N GLY A 85 -15.24 3.47 -16.88
CA GLY A 85 -13.78 3.36 -16.80
C GLY A 85 -13.10 3.62 -18.15
N TYR A 86 -13.63 3.06 -19.23
CA TYR A 86 -13.13 3.33 -20.58
C TYR A 86 -13.33 4.79 -20.97
N SER A 87 -14.46 5.41 -20.64
CA SER A 87 -14.72 6.81 -20.95
C SER A 87 -13.76 7.75 -20.21
N LEU A 88 -13.49 7.48 -18.93
CA LEU A 88 -12.55 8.26 -18.13
C LEU A 88 -11.11 8.19 -18.65
N VAL A 89 -10.66 7.00 -19.08
CA VAL A 89 -9.33 6.86 -19.70
C VAL A 89 -9.28 7.57 -21.05
N SER A 90 -10.36 7.45 -21.86
CA SER A 90 -10.43 8.06 -23.19
C SER A 90 -10.53 9.59 -23.16
N SER A 91 -11.06 10.19 -22.08
CA SER A 91 -11.13 11.65 -21.92
C SER A 91 -9.74 12.27 -21.73
N GLY A 92 -8.76 11.52 -21.21
CA GLY A 92 -7.43 12.02 -20.93
C GLY A 92 -7.30 12.91 -19.70
N ASP A 93 -8.38 13.10 -18.93
CA ASP A 93 -8.40 14.01 -17.77
C ASP A 93 -7.68 13.46 -16.54
N ILE A 94 -7.38 12.16 -16.54
CA ILE A 94 -6.70 11.49 -15.43
C ILE A 94 -5.22 11.38 -15.76
N ASN A 95 -4.36 11.87 -14.85
CA ASN A 95 -2.90 11.86 -14.99
C ASN A 95 -2.41 12.39 -16.36
N ASN A 96 -3.08 13.40 -16.92
CA ASN A 96 -2.80 13.94 -18.24
C ASN A 96 -2.83 12.89 -19.36
N GLY A 97 -3.73 11.93 -19.28
CA GLY A 97 -3.88 10.84 -20.24
C GLY A 97 -2.94 9.65 -20.04
N ASN A 98 -2.13 9.66 -18.99
CA ASN A 98 -1.08 8.66 -18.74
C ASN A 98 -1.61 7.57 -17.78
N VAL A 99 -2.73 6.94 -18.10
CA VAL A 99 -3.35 5.86 -17.33
C VAL A 99 -3.69 4.69 -18.22
N GLU A 100 -3.25 3.50 -17.84
CA GLU A 100 -3.64 2.26 -18.51
C GLU A 100 -5.06 1.83 -18.13
N ILE A 101 -5.77 1.23 -19.09
CA ILE A 101 -7.12 0.66 -18.88
C ILE A 101 -7.11 -0.34 -17.70
N LYS A 102 -6.07 -1.16 -17.60
CA LYS A 102 -5.91 -2.15 -16.53
C LYS A 102 -5.84 -1.50 -15.15
N GLU A 103 -5.10 -0.41 -15.02
CA GLU A 103 -4.98 0.33 -13.76
C GLU A 103 -6.32 0.96 -13.36
N MET A 104 -7.03 1.56 -14.32
CA MET A 104 -8.36 2.13 -14.09
C MET A 104 -9.36 1.05 -13.65
N MET A 105 -9.38 -0.12 -14.29
CA MET A 105 -10.29 -1.19 -13.93
C MET A 105 -9.99 -1.77 -12.54
N ASN A 106 -8.71 -1.91 -12.18
CA ASN A 106 -8.30 -2.32 -10.83
C ASN A 106 -8.71 -1.28 -9.77
N PHE A 107 -8.56 0.00 -10.08
CA PHE A 107 -8.98 1.09 -9.21
C PHE A 107 -10.49 1.06 -8.94
N LEU A 108 -11.30 0.97 -9.99
CA LEU A 108 -12.76 0.90 -9.87
C LEU A 108 -13.21 -0.38 -9.13
N SER A 109 -12.58 -1.52 -9.42
CA SER A 109 -12.82 -2.79 -8.73
C SER A 109 -12.57 -2.67 -7.22
N THR A 110 -11.47 -2.00 -6.84
CA THR A 110 -11.08 -1.82 -5.44
C THR A 110 -12.03 -0.87 -4.71
N ILE A 111 -12.36 0.28 -5.29
CA ILE A 111 -13.23 1.29 -4.64
C ILE A 111 -14.65 0.76 -4.44
N PHE A 112 -15.21 0.11 -5.45
CA PHE A 112 -16.59 -0.37 -5.42
C PHE A 112 -16.74 -1.80 -4.92
N HIS A 113 -15.64 -2.45 -4.52
CA HIS A 113 -15.60 -3.85 -4.04
C HIS A 113 -16.32 -4.82 -4.98
N ILE A 114 -16.10 -4.66 -6.29
CA ILE A 114 -16.74 -5.46 -7.32
C ILE A 114 -15.68 -6.08 -8.24
N ASP A 115 -15.78 -7.38 -8.47
CA ASP A 115 -14.97 -8.03 -9.49
C ASP A 115 -15.54 -7.75 -10.88
N LEU A 116 -14.79 -7.04 -11.72
CA LEU A 116 -15.20 -6.69 -13.08
C LEU A 116 -15.00 -7.84 -14.08
N GLY A 117 -14.23 -8.88 -13.72
CA GLY A 117 -13.97 -10.02 -14.60
C GLY A 117 -13.24 -9.61 -15.88
N ASP A 118 -13.63 -10.22 -17.01
CA ASP A 118 -13.05 -9.89 -18.32
C ASP A 118 -13.68 -8.60 -18.89
N TYR A 119 -13.08 -7.48 -18.55
CA TYR A 119 -13.51 -6.16 -19.03
C TYR A 119 -13.19 -5.93 -20.50
N TYR A 120 -12.22 -6.63 -21.10
CA TYR A 120 -11.91 -6.53 -22.52
C TYR A 120 -13.01 -7.18 -23.36
N ALA A 121 -13.44 -8.39 -23.01
CA ALA A 121 -14.55 -9.06 -23.67
C ALA A 121 -15.85 -8.21 -23.53
N SER A 122 -16.08 -7.65 -22.35
CA SER A 122 -17.22 -6.76 -22.10
C SER A 122 -17.18 -5.50 -22.97
N TYR A 123 -16.00 -4.92 -23.18
CA TYR A 123 -15.83 -3.76 -24.06
C TYR A 123 -16.09 -4.10 -25.53
N ILE A 124 -15.62 -5.25 -26.01
CA ILE A 124 -15.90 -5.74 -27.36
C ILE A 124 -17.41 -5.90 -27.57
N ALA A 125 -18.10 -6.54 -26.61
CA ALA A 125 -19.54 -6.71 -26.65
C ALA A 125 -20.29 -5.37 -26.61
N MET A 126 -19.76 -4.34 -25.94
CA MET A 126 -20.35 -2.99 -25.98
C MET A 126 -20.25 -2.34 -27.35
N LYS A 127 -19.15 -2.55 -28.10
CA LYS A 127 -19.00 -2.03 -29.47
C LYS A 127 -20.06 -2.56 -30.44
N GLU A 128 -20.56 -3.76 -30.21
CA GLU A 128 -21.57 -4.41 -31.09
C GLU A 128 -22.99 -3.99 -30.75
N ARG A 129 -23.21 -3.26 -29.65
CA ARG A 129 -24.55 -2.78 -29.27
C ARG A 129 -25.04 -1.66 -30.22
N LYS A 130 -26.34 -1.58 -30.38
CA LYS A 130 -26.99 -0.47 -31.10
C LYS A 130 -26.66 0.88 -30.45
N ASP A 131 -26.71 0.95 -29.13
CA ASP A 131 -26.25 2.08 -28.35
C ASP A 131 -24.98 1.68 -27.58
N ARG A 132 -23.85 2.23 -28.02
CA ARG A 132 -22.52 1.91 -27.48
C ARG A 132 -22.23 2.61 -26.16
N THR A 133 -22.95 3.73 -25.90
CA THR A 133 -22.76 4.63 -24.75
C THR A 133 -24.02 4.80 -23.93
N ALA A 134 -24.81 3.72 -23.83
CA ALA A 134 -26.10 3.73 -23.17
C ALA A 134 -26.04 4.18 -21.70
N TYR A 135 -24.98 3.81 -20.99
CA TYR A 135 -24.82 4.22 -19.61
C TYR A 135 -24.42 5.68 -19.46
N LEU A 136 -23.58 6.19 -20.33
CA LEU A 136 -23.21 7.62 -20.33
C LEU A 136 -24.41 8.50 -20.65
N HIS A 137 -25.24 8.11 -21.61
CA HIS A 137 -26.52 8.81 -21.90
C HIS A 137 -27.43 8.81 -20.66
N HIS A 138 -27.58 7.67 -20.01
CA HIS A 138 -28.34 7.58 -18.74
C HIS A 138 -27.78 8.48 -17.63
N LEU A 139 -26.46 8.61 -17.50
CA LEU A 139 -25.84 9.53 -16.54
C LEU A 139 -26.12 10.99 -16.88
N ILE A 140 -26.01 11.35 -18.15
CA ILE A 140 -26.33 12.72 -18.66
C ILE A 140 -27.77 13.08 -18.34
N ASP A 141 -28.73 12.23 -18.72
CA ASP A 141 -30.15 12.46 -18.50
C ASP A 141 -30.51 12.66 -17.04
N ASN A 142 -29.96 11.81 -16.17
CA ASN A 142 -30.17 11.93 -14.71
C ASN A 142 -29.54 13.20 -14.14
N LEU A 143 -28.37 13.58 -14.60
CA LEU A 143 -27.69 14.79 -14.11
C LEU A 143 -28.48 16.06 -14.57
N VAL A 144 -28.89 16.11 -15.83
CA VAL A 144 -29.70 17.23 -16.36
C VAL A 144 -31.03 17.31 -15.62
N LYS A 145 -31.68 16.18 -15.38
CA LYS A 145 -32.93 16.14 -14.61
C LYS A 145 -32.74 16.75 -13.22
N ARG A 146 -31.69 16.36 -12.52
CA ARG A 146 -31.38 16.89 -11.19
C ARG A 146 -31.10 18.39 -11.21
N MET A 147 -30.32 18.88 -12.19
CA MET A 147 -30.06 20.31 -12.34
C MET A 147 -31.37 21.12 -12.56
N ASN A 148 -32.27 20.59 -13.41
CA ASN A 148 -33.56 21.21 -13.62
C ASN A 148 -34.47 21.20 -12.39
N GLU A 149 -34.41 20.17 -11.55
CA GLU A 149 -35.12 20.08 -10.27
C GLU A 149 -34.56 21.11 -9.28
N ASP A 150 -33.24 21.24 -9.16
CA ASP A 150 -32.57 22.21 -8.29
C ASP A 150 -32.92 23.67 -8.72
N ASP A 151 -33.03 23.94 -10.01
CA ASP A 151 -33.41 25.26 -10.53
C ASP A 151 -34.90 25.62 -10.27
N MET A 152 -35.77 24.63 -10.04
CA MET A 152 -37.18 24.85 -9.71
C MET A 152 -37.41 25.08 -8.21
N GLU A 153 -36.44 24.68 -7.33
CA GLU A 153 -36.55 24.87 -5.88
C GLU A 153 -35.94 26.21 -5.39
N CYS A 154 -35.33 26.99 -6.29
CA CYS A 154 -34.87 28.35 -6.03
C CYS A 154 -35.90 29.40 -6.45
#